data_5a440570aefe0cfc12c0aee950cd3109
#
_entry.id   5a440570aefe0cfc12c0aee950cd3109
#
_cell.length_a   1.000
_cell.length_b   1.000
_cell.length_c   1.000
_cell.angle_alpha   90.00
_cell.angle_beta   90.00
_cell.angle_gamma   90.00
#
_symmetry.space_group_name_H-M   'P 1'
#
loop_
_entity.id
_entity.type
_entity.pdbx_description
1 polymer ?
#
loop_
_entity_poly.entity_id
_entity_poly.type
_entity_poly.pdbx_seq_one_letter_code
_entity_poly.pdbx_strand_id
1 'polypeptide(L)'
;MILILSENVDPTGSEYAELMQRLRLLPGIQSKAHRIEGELRAVTEIYLLGDTKRLTLEEMQALPCVERVVRVSEEYRILGRHRDDGRPSHFDYQGLRFGHDTLHVFAGLCAVDTPQHVEEMCRALRDHGQVCTRMGAYKPRTNPYSFQGHGRACLSYVFDIAGRYGIKVIAMEITHESHVQEIRQALRETGSPTGVMLQIGTRNTQNFELLKQVGQQRRFPVLFKRGMGISLEESLLSLIHI
;
A
#
# COMPACT_ATOMS: atom_id res chain seq x y z
N MET A 1 -22.77 2.36 -5.47
CA MET A 1 -23.00 3.61 -4.73
C MET A 1 -23.18 3.27 -3.26
N ILE A 2 -22.72 4.10 -2.34
CA ILE A 2 -22.86 3.85 -0.90
C ILE A 2 -23.61 5.05 -0.30
N LEU A 3 -24.63 4.77 0.48
CA LEU A 3 -25.31 5.74 1.32
C LEU A 3 -24.76 5.61 2.73
N ILE A 4 -24.29 6.67 3.32
CA ILE A 4 -23.87 6.76 4.72
C ILE A 4 -24.99 7.41 5.48
N LEU A 5 -25.52 6.72 6.48
CA LEU A 5 -26.64 7.22 7.27
C LEU A 5 -26.16 8.10 8.43
N SER A 6 -27.03 8.97 8.89
CA SER A 6 -26.80 9.81 10.07
C SER A 6 -26.46 8.98 11.32
N GLU A 7 -25.59 9.50 12.19
CA GLU A 7 -25.02 8.75 13.32
C GLU A 7 -26.03 8.08 14.27
N ASN A 8 -27.22 8.61 14.38
CA ASN A 8 -28.24 8.15 15.36
C ASN A 8 -29.45 7.49 14.70
N VAL A 9 -29.31 6.98 13.49
CA VAL A 9 -30.44 6.32 12.82
C VAL A 9 -30.76 5.01 13.53
N ASP A 10 -32.02 4.91 14.00
CA ASP A 10 -32.57 3.68 14.53
C ASP A 10 -32.97 2.75 13.38
N PRO A 11 -32.34 1.57 13.24
CA PRO A 11 -32.67 0.60 12.19
C PRO A 11 -34.11 0.05 12.29
N THR A 12 -34.78 0.27 13.42
CA THR A 12 -36.20 -0.12 13.65
C THR A 12 -37.15 1.06 13.46
N GLY A 13 -36.62 2.26 13.26
CA GLY A 13 -37.40 3.50 13.14
C GLY A 13 -38.11 3.65 11.79
N SER A 14 -39.14 4.53 11.78
CA SER A 14 -39.93 4.79 10.59
C SER A 14 -39.14 5.36 9.42
N GLU A 15 -38.18 6.25 9.67
CA GLU A 15 -37.33 6.87 8.63
C GLU A 15 -36.44 5.83 7.93
N TYR A 16 -35.87 4.90 8.70
CA TYR A 16 -35.10 3.81 8.13
C TYR A 16 -35.97 2.85 7.31
N ALA A 17 -37.18 2.55 7.80
CA ALA A 17 -38.14 1.72 7.07
C ALA A 17 -38.57 2.37 5.76
N GLU A 18 -38.84 3.69 5.75
CA GLU A 18 -39.16 4.46 4.56
C GLU A 18 -37.99 4.44 3.55
N LEU A 19 -36.75 4.70 4.02
CA LEU A 19 -35.56 4.61 3.19
C LEU A 19 -35.46 3.25 2.52
N MET A 20 -35.53 2.16 3.28
CA MET A 20 -35.43 0.80 2.75
C MET A 20 -36.56 0.48 1.78
N GLN A 21 -37.77 0.99 1.99
CA GLN A 21 -38.87 0.85 1.07
C GLN A 21 -38.58 1.56 -0.27
N ARG A 22 -38.13 2.80 -0.23
CA ARG A 22 -37.75 3.56 -1.43
C ARG A 22 -36.62 2.88 -2.22
N LEU A 23 -35.60 2.36 -1.55
CA LEU A 23 -34.50 1.65 -2.18
C LEU A 23 -34.93 0.33 -2.85
N ARG A 24 -35.92 -0.37 -2.28
CA ARG A 24 -36.48 -1.61 -2.89
C ARG A 24 -37.24 -1.33 -4.18
N LEU A 25 -37.77 -0.14 -4.36
CA LEU A 25 -38.49 0.28 -5.57
C LEU A 25 -37.57 0.65 -6.74
N LEU A 26 -36.26 0.78 -6.50
CA LEU A 26 -35.30 1.10 -7.56
C LEU A 26 -35.07 -0.11 -8.50
N PRO A 27 -35.42 0.00 -9.78
CA PRO A 27 -35.33 -1.14 -10.71
C PRO A 27 -33.87 -1.51 -10.99
N GLY A 28 -33.56 -2.81 -10.84
CA GLY A 28 -32.21 -3.35 -11.12
C GLY A 28 -31.16 -3.00 -10.05
N ILE A 29 -31.58 -2.47 -8.90
CA ILE A 29 -30.71 -2.14 -7.79
C ILE A 29 -31.00 -3.06 -6.59
N GLN A 30 -29.96 -3.64 -6.02
CA GLN A 30 -30.02 -4.35 -4.75
C GLN A 30 -29.40 -3.49 -3.66
N SER A 31 -30.03 -3.41 -2.50
CA SER A 31 -29.49 -2.72 -1.35
C SER A 31 -29.02 -3.71 -0.28
N LYS A 32 -27.83 -3.47 0.29
CA LYS A 32 -27.26 -4.25 1.39
C LYS A 32 -26.81 -3.30 2.48
N ALA A 33 -27.45 -3.40 3.66
CA ALA A 33 -27.04 -2.61 4.81
C ALA A 33 -25.86 -3.28 5.54
N HIS A 34 -24.92 -2.46 5.98
CA HIS A 34 -23.78 -2.86 6.78
C HIS A 34 -23.61 -1.86 7.92
N ARG A 35 -23.62 -2.38 9.17
CA ARG A 35 -23.40 -1.58 10.38
C ARG A 35 -22.01 -1.84 10.91
N ILE A 36 -21.25 -0.77 11.07
CA ILE A 36 -19.89 -0.78 11.61
C ILE A 36 -19.95 -0.16 13.00
N GLU A 37 -19.62 -0.94 14.03
CA GLU A 37 -19.56 -0.48 15.40
C GLU A 37 -18.12 -0.11 15.76
N GLY A 38 -17.88 1.15 16.09
CA GLY A 38 -16.63 1.66 16.64
C GLY A 38 -16.75 1.90 18.14
N GLU A 39 -15.63 2.19 18.81
CA GLU A 39 -15.61 2.47 20.26
C GLU A 39 -16.46 3.67 20.69
N LEU A 40 -16.61 4.67 19.84
CA LEU A 40 -17.32 5.93 20.15
C LEU A 40 -18.63 6.11 19.40
N ARG A 41 -18.82 5.44 18.27
CA ARG A 41 -20.03 5.57 17.43
C ARG A 41 -20.23 4.38 16.51
N ALA A 42 -21.47 4.15 16.12
CA ALA A 42 -21.82 3.20 15.07
C ALA A 42 -22.18 3.95 13.78
N VAL A 43 -21.69 3.48 12.65
CA VAL A 43 -22.01 4.00 11.33
C VAL A 43 -22.78 2.94 10.56
N THR A 44 -23.91 3.31 9.97
CA THR A 44 -24.65 2.43 9.07
C THR A 44 -24.43 2.86 7.63
N GLU A 45 -23.95 1.94 6.82
CA GLU A 45 -23.74 2.11 5.38
C GLU A 45 -24.72 1.23 4.60
N ILE A 46 -25.31 1.77 3.53
CA ILE A 46 -26.13 0.98 2.61
C ILE A 46 -25.43 0.94 1.24
N TYR A 47 -25.05 -0.25 0.84
CA TYR A 47 -24.47 -0.51 -0.46
C TYR A 47 -25.55 -0.72 -1.50
N LEU A 48 -25.59 0.12 -2.53
CA LEU A 48 -26.43 -0.04 -3.71
C LEU A 48 -25.63 -0.76 -4.80
N LEU A 49 -26.07 -1.95 -5.15
CA LEU A 49 -25.45 -2.83 -6.12
C LEU A 49 -26.32 -2.91 -7.40
N GLY A 50 -25.71 -2.85 -8.56
CA GLY A 50 -26.40 -2.85 -9.85
C GLY A 50 -26.07 -1.62 -10.68
N ASP A 51 -26.91 -1.27 -11.66
CA ASP A 51 -26.71 -0.09 -12.52
C ASP A 51 -27.03 1.21 -11.79
N THR A 52 -26.14 1.63 -10.89
CA THR A 52 -26.27 2.87 -10.12
C THR A 52 -25.93 4.13 -10.93
N LYS A 53 -25.53 4.01 -12.21
CA LYS A 53 -25.20 5.18 -13.05
C LYS A 53 -26.41 6.08 -13.29
N ARG A 54 -27.60 5.52 -13.25
CA ARG A 54 -28.88 6.24 -13.43
C ARG A 54 -29.30 7.07 -12.23
N LEU A 55 -28.76 6.77 -11.04
CA LEU A 55 -29.09 7.47 -9.81
C LEU A 55 -28.23 8.72 -9.70
N THR A 56 -28.83 9.86 -9.39
CA THR A 56 -28.08 11.09 -9.10
C THR A 56 -27.67 11.14 -7.64
N LEU A 57 -26.58 11.86 -7.34
CA LEU A 57 -26.14 12.05 -5.94
C LEU A 57 -27.19 12.84 -5.15
N GLU A 58 -27.78 13.85 -5.79
CA GLU A 58 -28.79 14.74 -5.19
C GLU A 58 -30.06 13.98 -4.79
N GLU A 59 -30.59 13.14 -5.68
CA GLU A 59 -31.76 12.29 -5.39
C GLU A 59 -31.51 11.35 -4.21
N MET A 60 -30.33 10.73 -4.18
CA MET A 60 -29.98 9.79 -3.11
C MET A 60 -29.71 10.49 -1.78
N GLN A 61 -29.15 11.70 -1.82
CA GLN A 61 -28.87 12.49 -0.62
C GLN A 61 -30.14 13.14 -0.03
N ALA A 62 -31.18 13.31 -0.85
CA ALA A 62 -32.49 13.78 -0.39
C ALA A 62 -33.34 12.69 0.31
N LEU A 63 -32.86 11.44 0.36
CA LEU A 63 -33.57 10.35 1.04
C LEU A 63 -33.51 10.52 2.56
N PRO A 64 -34.56 10.04 3.29
CA PRO A 64 -34.57 10.08 4.75
C PRO A 64 -33.32 9.49 5.37
N CYS A 65 -32.85 10.07 6.45
CA CYS A 65 -31.68 9.64 7.25
C CYS A 65 -30.36 9.43 6.48
N VAL A 66 -30.25 9.86 5.22
CA VAL A 66 -29.00 9.84 4.46
C VAL A 66 -28.20 11.11 4.77
N GLU A 67 -27.06 10.95 5.41
CA GLU A 67 -26.13 12.05 5.69
C GLU A 67 -25.25 12.35 4.48
N ARG A 68 -24.74 11.30 3.83
CA ARG A 68 -23.82 11.44 2.70
C ARG A 68 -23.96 10.31 1.69
N VAL A 69 -23.80 10.64 0.43
CA VAL A 69 -23.78 9.68 -0.68
C VAL A 69 -22.38 9.63 -1.29
N VAL A 70 -21.82 8.43 -1.41
CA VAL A 70 -20.52 8.20 -2.05
C VAL A 70 -20.76 7.41 -3.34
N ARG A 71 -20.47 8.03 -4.49
CA ARG A 71 -20.45 7.30 -5.75
C ARG A 71 -19.16 6.51 -5.84
N VAL A 72 -19.28 5.19 -5.84
CA VAL A 72 -18.16 4.31 -6.10
C VAL A 72 -18.03 4.19 -7.62
N SER A 73 -17.26 5.10 -8.21
CA SER A 73 -16.99 5.09 -9.65
C SER A 73 -15.75 4.27 -10.02
N GLU A 74 -14.88 4.04 -9.03
CA GLU A 74 -13.56 3.45 -9.25
C GLU A 74 -13.36 2.21 -8.39
N GLU A 75 -12.83 1.14 -9.00
CA GLU A 75 -12.57 -0.14 -8.31
C GLU A 75 -11.50 0.00 -7.23
N TYR A 76 -10.58 0.97 -7.37
CA TYR A 76 -9.46 1.25 -6.46
C TYR A 76 -9.74 2.32 -5.39
N ARG A 77 -11.02 2.56 -5.06
CA ARG A 77 -11.45 3.63 -4.13
C ARG A 77 -10.74 3.66 -2.77
N ILE A 78 -10.26 2.50 -2.29
CA ILE A 78 -9.53 2.38 -1.01
C ILE A 78 -8.27 3.24 -0.99
N LEU A 79 -7.66 3.45 -2.15
CA LEU A 79 -6.45 4.25 -2.33
C LEU A 79 -6.73 5.72 -2.61
N GLY A 80 -8.00 6.05 -2.92
CA GLY A 80 -8.41 7.40 -3.27
C GLY A 80 -8.45 8.32 -2.05
N ARG A 81 -8.05 9.58 -2.23
CA ARG A 81 -8.39 10.64 -1.28
C ARG A 81 -9.88 10.92 -1.39
N HIS A 82 -10.59 10.82 -0.28
CA HIS A 82 -11.96 11.33 -0.22
C HIS A 82 -11.91 12.86 -0.16
N ARG A 83 -12.89 13.54 -0.79
CA ARG A 83 -12.90 15.01 -0.92
C ARG A 83 -12.77 15.75 0.42
N ASP A 84 -13.22 15.13 1.50
CA ASP A 84 -13.23 15.71 2.84
C ASP A 84 -11.95 15.43 3.65
N ASP A 85 -11.06 14.55 3.15
CA ASP A 85 -9.79 14.24 3.79
C ASP A 85 -8.64 14.93 3.06
N GLY A 86 -8.51 16.23 3.29
CA GLY A 86 -7.43 17.06 2.74
C GLY A 86 -6.06 16.82 3.35
N ARG A 87 -5.94 15.92 4.32
CA ARG A 87 -4.67 15.67 5.01
C ARG A 87 -3.76 14.78 4.18
N PRO A 88 -2.48 15.18 3.97
CA PRO A 88 -1.51 14.32 3.31
C PRO A 88 -1.20 13.10 4.17
N SER A 89 -1.15 11.93 3.54
CA SER A 89 -0.74 10.70 4.21
C SER A 89 0.76 10.72 4.51
N HIS A 90 1.14 10.19 5.66
CA HIS A 90 2.52 9.97 6.03
C HIS A 90 2.64 8.70 6.89
N PHE A 91 3.86 8.18 7.00
CA PHE A 91 4.20 7.13 7.97
C PHE A 91 5.63 7.35 8.49
N ASP A 92 5.89 6.85 9.68
CA ASP A 92 7.21 6.90 10.29
C ASP A 92 7.84 5.49 10.25
N TYR A 93 9.11 5.42 9.85
CA TYR A 93 9.85 4.16 9.80
C TYR A 93 11.33 4.39 10.09
N GLN A 94 11.90 3.65 11.03
CA GLN A 94 13.31 3.77 11.46
C GLN A 94 13.71 5.19 11.85
N GLY A 95 12.78 5.93 12.48
CA GLY A 95 12.99 7.32 12.86
C GLY A 95 13.01 8.32 11.70
N LEU A 96 12.53 7.91 10.53
CA LEU A 96 12.34 8.78 9.36
C LEU A 96 10.87 8.93 9.06
N ARG A 97 10.43 10.16 8.77
CA ARG A 97 9.08 10.44 8.31
C ARG A 97 9.04 10.40 6.78
N PHE A 98 8.15 9.57 6.24
CA PHE A 98 7.85 9.50 4.81
C PHE A 98 6.51 10.15 4.55
N GLY A 99 6.49 11.27 3.86
CA GLY A 99 5.28 12.06 3.63
C GLY A 99 5.44 13.07 2.52
N HIS A 100 4.40 13.85 2.32
CA HIS A 100 4.33 14.88 1.27
C HIS A 100 5.39 15.98 1.44
N ASP A 101 5.78 16.27 2.67
CA ASP A 101 6.68 17.35 3.08
C ASP A 101 8.14 16.91 3.24
N THR A 102 8.46 15.66 2.89
CA THR A 102 9.80 15.08 3.05
C THR A 102 10.36 14.57 1.72
N LEU A 103 11.68 14.69 1.55
CA LEU A 103 12.41 14.13 0.42
C LEU A 103 13.47 13.16 0.91
N HIS A 104 13.43 11.92 0.43
CA HIS A 104 14.43 10.90 0.70
C HIS A 104 15.07 10.41 -0.59
N VAL A 105 16.40 10.40 -0.62
CA VAL A 105 17.17 9.90 -1.77
C VAL A 105 17.59 8.45 -1.50
N PHE A 106 17.20 7.54 -2.39
CA PHE A 106 17.57 6.13 -2.35
C PHE A 106 18.65 5.84 -3.41
N ALA A 107 19.84 6.40 -3.23
CA ALA A 107 20.99 6.08 -4.06
C ALA A 107 21.64 4.77 -3.62
N GLY A 108 22.25 4.01 -4.53
CA GLY A 108 22.91 2.77 -4.18
C GLY A 108 23.09 1.80 -5.34
N LEU A 109 23.50 0.58 -5.02
CA LEU A 109 23.86 -0.44 -6.00
C LEU A 109 22.61 -1.02 -6.68
N CYS A 110 22.59 -0.98 -7.99
CA CYS A 110 21.52 -1.61 -8.77
C CYS A 110 21.53 -3.13 -8.58
N ALA A 111 22.70 -3.72 -8.48
CA ALA A 111 22.93 -5.10 -8.09
C ALA A 111 24.08 -5.13 -7.09
N VAL A 112 23.89 -5.84 -6.00
CA VAL A 112 24.96 -6.12 -5.05
C VAL A 112 25.88 -7.16 -5.69
N ASP A 113 27.18 -6.86 -5.73
CA ASP A 113 28.23 -7.72 -6.26
C ASP A 113 29.25 -8.13 -5.20
N THR A 114 29.92 -7.19 -4.55
CA THR A 114 30.92 -7.47 -3.54
C THR A 114 30.68 -6.72 -2.22
N PRO A 115 31.15 -7.25 -1.07
CA PRO A 115 31.10 -6.52 0.21
C PRO A 115 31.85 -5.17 0.14
N GLN A 116 32.95 -5.11 -0.61
CA GLN A 116 33.76 -3.90 -0.78
C GLN A 116 32.94 -2.78 -1.44
N HIS A 117 32.24 -3.07 -2.53
CA HIS A 117 31.39 -2.07 -3.20
C HIS A 117 30.21 -1.64 -2.33
N VAL A 118 29.64 -2.53 -1.52
CA VAL A 118 28.61 -2.17 -0.53
C VAL A 118 29.19 -1.20 0.51
N GLU A 119 30.41 -1.47 1.00
CA GLU A 119 31.06 -0.63 1.99
C GLU A 119 31.41 0.77 1.43
N GLU A 120 31.99 0.82 0.23
CA GLU A 120 32.28 2.08 -0.48
C GLU A 120 31.02 2.92 -0.69
N MET A 121 29.93 2.28 -1.15
CA MET A 121 28.65 2.96 -1.32
C MET A 121 28.09 3.48 -0.01
N CYS A 122 28.07 2.68 1.06
CA CYS A 122 27.57 3.11 2.36
C CYS A 122 28.40 4.22 2.97
N ARG A 123 29.73 4.19 2.78
CA ARG A 123 30.65 5.27 3.19
C ARG A 123 30.30 6.56 2.45
N ALA A 124 30.18 6.52 1.13
CA ALA A 124 29.83 7.68 0.32
C ALA A 124 28.48 8.28 0.74
N LEU A 125 27.47 7.45 0.99
CA LEU A 125 26.16 7.87 1.46
C LEU A 125 26.26 8.61 2.81
N ARG A 126 26.96 8.02 3.78
CA ARG A 126 27.21 8.64 5.10
C ARG A 126 27.89 9.98 4.94
N ASP A 127 28.96 10.06 4.14
CA ASP A 127 29.76 11.27 3.95
C ASP A 127 28.95 12.41 3.28
N HIS A 128 27.87 12.07 2.58
CA HIS A 128 26.89 13.02 2.02
C HIS A 128 25.61 13.15 2.85
N GLY A 129 25.59 12.67 4.09
CA GLY A 129 24.45 12.78 5.00
C GLY A 129 23.22 11.98 4.57
N GLN A 130 23.38 10.99 3.69
CA GLN A 130 22.27 10.16 3.23
C GLN A 130 22.08 8.95 4.14
N VAL A 131 20.84 8.71 4.53
CA VAL A 131 20.46 7.62 5.45
C VAL A 131 19.56 6.56 4.80
N CYS A 132 19.21 6.74 3.54
CA CYS A 132 18.46 5.79 2.75
C CYS A 132 19.31 5.29 1.58
N THR A 133 19.15 4.02 1.23
CA THR A 133 19.87 3.42 0.11
C THR A 133 18.98 2.41 -0.63
N ARG A 134 19.45 2.02 -1.80
CA ARG A 134 18.90 0.93 -2.58
C ARG A 134 19.97 -0.11 -2.83
N MET A 135 19.69 -1.40 -2.50
CA MET A 135 20.62 -2.51 -2.68
C MET A 135 19.89 -3.69 -3.34
N GLY A 136 20.27 -4.03 -4.56
CA GLY A 136 19.61 -5.09 -5.33
C GLY A 136 20.21 -6.46 -5.07
N ALA A 137 19.71 -7.19 -4.08
CA ALA A 137 20.10 -8.58 -3.80
C ALA A 137 19.52 -9.56 -4.83
N TYR A 138 18.25 -9.39 -5.16
CA TYR A 138 17.50 -10.22 -6.11
C TYR A 138 17.29 -9.41 -7.40
N LYS A 139 17.64 -9.98 -8.55
CA LYS A 139 17.60 -9.28 -9.83
C LYS A 139 16.71 -10.00 -10.84
N PRO A 140 15.51 -9.48 -11.12
CA PRO A 140 14.69 -10.01 -12.20
C PRO A 140 15.33 -9.63 -13.54
N ARG A 141 15.87 -10.61 -14.25
CA ARG A 141 16.48 -10.41 -15.57
C ARG A 141 15.65 -11.08 -16.64
N THR A 142 15.51 -10.41 -17.77
CA THR A 142 14.85 -10.98 -18.95
C THR A 142 15.70 -12.10 -19.57
N ASN A 143 17.02 -11.90 -19.56
CA ASN A 143 17.96 -12.90 -20.04
C ASN A 143 18.39 -13.81 -18.87
N PRO A 144 18.09 -15.13 -18.90
CA PRO A 144 18.42 -16.06 -17.81
C PRO A 144 19.92 -16.26 -17.61
N TYR A 145 20.74 -15.95 -18.59
CA TYR A 145 22.22 -16.04 -18.52
C TYR A 145 22.87 -14.81 -17.88
N SER A 146 22.11 -13.74 -17.66
CA SER A 146 22.61 -12.55 -16.97
C SER A 146 22.68 -12.80 -15.45
N PHE A 147 23.54 -12.06 -14.75
CA PHE A 147 23.68 -12.11 -13.31
C PHE A 147 22.34 -11.85 -12.60
N GLN A 148 21.86 -12.84 -11.84
CA GLN A 148 20.54 -12.82 -11.18
C GLN A 148 20.57 -12.22 -9.76
N GLY A 149 21.72 -11.69 -9.31
CA GLY A 149 21.96 -11.28 -7.93
C GLY A 149 22.49 -12.40 -7.06
N HIS A 150 23.03 -12.04 -5.91
CA HIS A 150 23.50 -13.01 -4.91
C HIS A 150 22.38 -13.55 -4.01
N GLY A 151 21.18 -12.95 -4.10
CA GLY A 151 20.02 -13.36 -3.31
C GLY A 151 20.29 -13.33 -1.81
N ARG A 152 19.84 -14.36 -1.11
CA ARG A 152 20.00 -14.52 0.34
C ARG A 152 21.46 -14.42 0.80
N ALA A 153 22.42 -14.90 0.01
CA ALA A 153 23.81 -14.96 0.41
C ALA A 153 24.43 -13.59 0.72
N CYS A 154 23.92 -12.51 0.11
CA CYS A 154 24.45 -11.17 0.37
C CYS A 154 23.73 -10.40 1.48
N LEU A 155 22.58 -10.86 1.96
CA LEU A 155 21.75 -10.07 2.87
C LEU A 155 22.46 -9.72 4.19
N SER A 156 23.13 -10.69 4.80
CA SER A 156 23.77 -10.51 6.10
C SER A 156 24.86 -9.43 6.05
N TYR A 157 25.77 -9.50 5.08
CA TYR A 157 26.81 -8.49 4.98
C TYR A 157 26.29 -7.12 4.51
N VAL A 158 25.27 -7.10 3.66
CA VAL A 158 24.61 -5.82 3.26
C VAL A 158 24.01 -5.12 4.47
N PHE A 159 23.29 -5.85 5.31
CA PHE A 159 22.64 -5.26 6.50
C PHE A 159 23.66 -4.86 7.56
N ASP A 160 24.68 -5.68 7.81
CA ASP A 160 25.73 -5.35 8.74
C ASP A 160 26.49 -4.10 8.33
N ILE A 161 26.96 -4.04 7.09
CA ILE A 161 27.70 -2.88 6.57
C ILE A 161 26.80 -1.63 6.63
N ALA A 162 25.57 -1.70 6.11
CA ALA A 162 24.66 -0.57 6.10
C ALA A 162 24.38 -0.06 7.52
N GLY A 163 24.16 -0.96 8.48
CA GLY A 163 23.98 -0.58 9.90
C GLY A 163 25.19 0.12 10.49
N ARG A 164 26.42 -0.39 10.25
CA ARG A 164 27.67 0.22 10.70
C ARG A 164 27.90 1.65 10.17
N TYR A 165 27.41 1.92 8.96
CA TYR A 165 27.49 3.26 8.34
C TYR A 165 26.28 4.14 8.63
N GLY A 166 25.36 3.74 9.50
CA GLY A 166 24.22 4.53 9.93
C GLY A 166 23.08 4.63 8.89
N ILE A 167 23.08 3.73 7.89
CA ILE A 167 21.97 3.63 6.97
C ILE A 167 20.72 3.13 7.72
N LYS A 168 19.63 3.85 7.63
CA LYS A 168 18.39 3.55 8.33
C LYS A 168 17.42 2.71 7.50
N VAL A 169 17.37 2.91 6.18
CA VAL A 169 16.45 2.19 5.31
C VAL A 169 17.11 1.75 4.01
N ILE A 170 16.98 0.48 3.68
CA ILE A 170 17.38 -0.09 2.40
C ILE A 170 16.14 -0.44 1.58
N ALA A 171 15.94 0.17 0.42
CA ALA A 171 14.98 -0.29 -0.56
C ALA A 171 15.56 -1.53 -1.28
N MET A 172 14.90 -2.67 -1.09
CA MET A 172 15.34 -3.96 -1.65
C MET A 172 14.25 -4.60 -2.49
N GLU A 173 14.54 -4.81 -3.77
CA GLU A 173 13.61 -5.45 -4.69
C GLU A 173 13.41 -6.91 -4.31
N ILE A 174 12.15 -7.34 -4.25
CA ILE A 174 11.75 -8.73 -4.05
C ILE A 174 11.03 -9.24 -5.29
N THR A 175 11.22 -10.50 -5.61
CA THR A 175 10.66 -11.15 -6.82
C THR A 175 9.94 -12.46 -6.52
N HIS A 176 10.04 -12.93 -5.28
CA HIS A 176 9.43 -14.17 -4.81
C HIS A 176 8.94 -14.02 -3.37
N GLU A 177 7.94 -14.78 -3.00
CA GLU A 177 7.32 -14.74 -1.66
C GLU A 177 8.29 -15.07 -0.52
N SER A 178 9.23 -16.01 -0.75
CA SER A 178 10.23 -16.41 0.25
C SER A 178 11.16 -15.27 0.67
N HIS A 179 11.38 -14.27 -0.21
CA HIS A 179 12.33 -13.19 0.05
C HIS A 179 11.97 -12.36 1.29
N VAL A 180 10.68 -12.25 1.62
CA VAL A 180 10.24 -11.56 2.86
C VAL A 180 10.78 -12.28 4.10
N GLN A 181 10.74 -13.61 4.12
CA GLN A 181 11.25 -14.40 5.24
C GLN A 181 12.77 -14.42 5.29
N GLU A 182 13.42 -14.50 4.12
CA GLU A 182 14.88 -14.42 4.01
C GLU A 182 15.43 -13.10 4.57
N ILE A 183 14.79 -11.97 4.21
CA ILE A 183 15.12 -10.65 4.74
C ILE A 183 14.91 -10.59 6.25
N ARG A 184 13.77 -11.10 6.75
CA ARG A 184 13.49 -11.15 8.20
C ARG A 184 14.55 -11.94 8.96
N GLN A 185 14.97 -13.07 8.41
CA GLN A 185 15.96 -13.93 9.04
C GLN A 185 17.33 -13.23 9.06
N ALA A 186 17.79 -12.70 7.93
CA ALA A 186 19.05 -11.99 7.84
C ALA A 186 19.12 -10.79 8.81
N LEU A 187 18.04 -10.01 8.94
CA LEU A 187 17.96 -8.90 9.90
C LEU A 187 18.05 -9.35 11.37
N ARG A 188 17.57 -10.56 11.71
CA ARG A 188 17.72 -11.09 13.07
C ARG A 188 19.15 -11.58 13.37
N GLU A 189 19.83 -12.04 12.34
CA GLU A 189 21.20 -12.58 12.44
C GLU A 189 22.27 -11.48 12.39
N THR A 190 21.88 -10.25 12.05
CA THR A 190 22.82 -9.14 11.85
C THR A 190 23.05 -8.37 13.16
N GLY A 191 24.33 -8.15 13.50
CA GLY A 191 24.72 -7.42 14.70
C GLY A 191 24.46 -5.91 14.65
N SER A 192 24.28 -5.35 13.46
CA SER A 192 23.96 -3.93 13.24
C SER A 192 22.76 -3.83 12.29
N PRO A 193 21.54 -4.21 12.74
CA PRO A 193 20.36 -4.26 11.88
C PRO A 193 19.92 -2.87 11.43
N THR A 194 19.50 -2.78 10.17
CA THR A 194 18.92 -1.60 9.53
C THR A 194 17.49 -1.89 9.09
N GLY A 195 16.71 -0.85 8.70
CA GLY A 195 15.37 -1.01 8.16
C GLY A 195 15.41 -1.45 6.69
N VAL A 196 14.38 -2.17 6.27
CA VAL A 196 14.17 -2.55 4.87
C VAL A 196 12.80 -2.06 4.40
N MET A 197 12.77 -1.47 3.20
CA MET A 197 11.57 -1.17 2.45
C MET A 197 11.48 -2.16 1.29
N LEU A 198 10.42 -2.96 1.25
CA LEU A 198 10.24 -3.96 0.20
C LEU A 198 9.90 -3.27 -1.12
N GLN A 199 10.75 -3.40 -2.12
CA GLN A 199 10.50 -2.82 -3.44
C GLN A 199 9.82 -3.84 -4.35
N ILE A 200 8.63 -3.51 -4.83
CA ILE A 200 7.99 -4.21 -5.94
C ILE A 200 8.49 -3.57 -7.23
N GLY A 201 9.28 -4.32 -7.98
CA GLY A 201 9.83 -3.87 -9.25
C GLY A 201 8.79 -3.86 -10.37
N THR A 202 9.08 -3.11 -11.45
CA THR A 202 8.16 -2.90 -12.58
C THR A 202 7.72 -4.19 -13.28
N ARG A 203 8.49 -5.28 -13.17
CA ARG A 203 8.13 -6.59 -13.74
C ARG A 203 7.20 -7.42 -12.85
N ASN A 204 7.03 -7.03 -11.60
CA ASN A 204 6.23 -7.74 -10.60
C ASN A 204 4.98 -6.97 -10.16
N THR A 205 4.64 -5.88 -10.84
CA THR A 205 3.47 -5.06 -10.50
C THR A 205 2.14 -5.80 -10.66
N GLN A 206 2.08 -6.81 -11.51
CA GLN A 206 0.91 -7.68 -11.69
C GLN A 206 1.15 -9.11 -11.19
N ASN A 207 2.18 -9.33 -10.40
CA ASN A 207 2.39 -10.60 -9.69
C ASN A 207 1.51 -10.60 -8.42
N PHE A 208 0.21 -10.87 -8.60
CA PHE A 208 -0.78 -10.72 -7.53
C PHE A 208 -0.51 -11.64 -6.34
N GLU A 209 0.07 -12.82 -6.53
CA GLU A 209 0.42 -13.70 -5.40
C GLU A 209 1.53 -13.08 -4.55
N LEU A 210 2.56 -12.52 -5.18
CA LEU A 210 3.60 -11.76 -4.46
C LEU A 210 2.99 -10.54 -3.75
N LEU A 211 2.10 -9.78 -4.41
CA LEU A 211 1.47 -8.60 -3.81
C LEU A 211 0.63 -8.96 -2.59
N LYS A 212 -0.19 -10.01 -2.65
CA LYS A 212 -0.97 -10.51 -1.51
C LYS A 212 -0.08 -10.90 -0.34
N GLN A 213 1.01 -11.61 -0.61
CA GLN A 213 1.97 -12.00 0.42
C GLN A 213 2.65 -10.79 1.07
N VAL A 214 2.97 -9.77 0.28
CA VAL A 214 3.53 -8.50 0.78
C VAL A 214 2.49 -7.74 1.61
N GLY A 215 1.24 -7.71 1.19
CA GLY A 215 0.13 -7.06 1.91
C GLY A 215 -0.22 -7.69 3.27
N GLN A 216 0.06 -8.98 3.45
CA GLN A 216 -0.18 -9.69 4.72
C GLN A 216 0.83 -9.34 5.81
N GLN A 217 2.00 -8.81 5.47
CA GLN A 217 3.01 -8.44 6.46
C GLN A 217 2.83 -6.97 6.92
N ARG A 218 3.20 -6.67 8.18
CA ARG A 218 3.05 -5.35 8.81
C ARG A 218 4.39 -4.74 9.23
N ARG A 219 5.51 -5.42 8.97
CA ARG A 219 6.81 -5.01 9.47
C ARG A 219 7.54 -4.03 8.57
N PHE A 220 7.43 -4.22 7.25
CA PHE A 220 8.18 -3.49 6.26
C PHE A 220 7.27 -2.59 5.43
N PRO A 221 7.58 -1.30 5.27
CA PRO A 221 6.92 -0.48 4.26
C PRO A 221 7.21 -1.00 2.86
N VAL A 222 6.36 -0.63 1.91
CA VAL A 222 6.45 -1.07 0.52
C VAL A 222 6.73 0.11 -0.40
N LEU A 223 7.71 -0.05 -1.29
CA LEU A 223 7.99 0.85 -2.40
C LEU A 223 7.47 0.20 -3.69
N PHE A 224 6.30 0.62 -4.13
CA PHE A 224 5.70 0.11 -5.36
C PHE A 224 6.16 0.95 -6.56
N LYS A 225 6.73 0.31 -7.56
CA LYS A 225 7.11 0.95 -8.84
C LYS A 225 6.10 0.57 -9.90
N ARG A 226 5.45 1.57 -10.52
CA ARG A 226 4.52 1.33 -11.64
C ARG A 226 5.16 0.48 -12.74
N GLY A 227 4.42 -0.47 -13.26
CA GLY A 227 4.85 -1.33 -14.36
C GLY A 227 5.05 -0.56 -15.67
N MET A 228 5.89 -1.09 -16.57
CA MET A 228 6.21 -0.41 -17.83
C MET A 228 5.09 -0.51 -18.85
N GLY A 229 4.33 -1.56 -18.88
CA GLY A 229 3.27 -1.82 -19.87
C GLY A 229 1.85 -1.71 -19.31
N ILE A 230 1.66 -1.14 -18.13
CA ILE A 230 0.36 -1.04 -17.48
C ILE A 230 -0.09 0.42 -17.31
N SER A 231 -1.40 0.63 -17.33
CA SER A 231 -2.02 1.92 -17.08
C SER A 231 -1.86 2.35 -15.61
N LEU A 232 -2.19 3.61 -15.31
CA LEU A 232 -2.26 4.08 -13.93
C LEU A 232 -3.35 3.33 -13.15
N GLU A 233 -4.50 3.11 -13.77
CA GLU A 233 -5.64 2.40 -13.19
C GLU A 233 -5.26 0.96 -12.81
N GLU A 234 -4.65 0.20 -13.72
CA GLU A 234 -4.13 -1.15 -13.42
C GLU A 234 -3.09 -1.15 -12.30
N SER A 235 -2.27 -0.09 -12.20
CA SER A 235 -1.32 0.07 -11.10
C SER A 235 -2.03 0.29 -9.76
N LEU A 236 -3.12 1.06 -9.75
CA LEU A 236 -3.94 1.28 -8.55
C LEU A 236 -4.67 0.01 -8.15
N LEU A 237 -5.20 -0.76 -9.11
CA LEU A 237 -5.76 -2.09 -8.85
C LEU A 237 -4.73 -3.06 -8.27
N SER A 238 -3.48 -2.98 -8.71
CA SER A 238 -2.38 -3.77 -8.12
C SER A 238 -2.12 -3.37 -6.67
N LEU A 239 -2.16 -2.07 -6.35
CA LEU A 239 -1.90 -1.55 -4.99
C LEU A 239 -2.96 -1.98 -3.96
N ILE A 240 -4.20 -2.27 -4.34
CA ILE A 240 -5.22 -2.75 -3.39
C ILE A 240 -4.96 -4.17 -2.86
N HIS A 241 -3.99 -4.88 -3.41
CA HIS A 241 -3.56 -6.19 -2.90
C HIS A 241 -2.51 -6.10 -1.78
N ILE A 242 -1.95 -4.89 -1.52
CA ILE A 242 -0.86 -4.65 -0.56
C ILE A 242 -1.35 -4.09 0.77
#